data_343eb23a1625f03f92f4b1c23e58df1b
#
_entry.id   343eb23a1625f03f92f4b1c23e58df1b
#
_cell.length_a   1.000
_cell.length_b   1.000
_cell.length_c   1.000
_cell.angle_alpha   90.00
_cell.angle_beta   90.00
_cell.angle_gamma   90.00
#
_symmetry.space_group_name_H-M   'P 1'
#
loop_
_entity.id
_entity.type
_entity.pdbx_description
1 polymer ?
#
loop_
_entity_poly.entity_id
_entity_poly.type
_entity_poly.pdbx_seq_one_letter_code
_entity_poly.pdbx_strand_id
1 'polypeptide(L)'
;MDYDINKKKAGQPLVSFVIFFEDDDAGKLQKCVDSVLRLSLRQEEREVFVIGDGTREPLVLLLNGSEDEVVVVRQPSSGINSAMNLGMRMATGRYVQFLSAADTLLLDGYGHCLDMMRYEKPEIIVFESSRDEKQRTSYEDGKMESGTEFMRHNTINPSPAGYAFRKNLTEGMTFDTANESSDEEFTVLLFLKAEKVLPTTAVARFKGKDRQTAGGDDKKTVIKKLDDQYAMICRLHDMAYAMPVDDRLAIERRVAQMTMSYILAVVKDLRSAKQLRTRIVQLEEKGLFPLPDKRYNKKYTIFSKLVKRKLVRDLALKLLE
;
A
#
# COMPACT_ATOMS: atom_id res chain seq x y z
N MET A 1 -42.06 26.49 -1.36
CA MET A 1 -40.69 25.92 -1.35
C MET A 1 -40.76 24.63 -2.15
N ASP A 2 -40.58 24.77 -3.46
CA ASP A 2 -40.60 23.60 -4.36
C ASP A 2 -39.29 22.86 -4.24
N TYR A 3 -39.37 21.68 -3.68
CA TYR A 3 -38.27 20.74 -3.73
C TYR A 3 -38.15 20.22 -5.17
N ASP A 4 -37.03 20.54 -5.82
CA ASP A 4 -36.70 20.08 -7.17
C ASP A 4 -36.54 18.55 -7.16
N ILE A 5 -37.61 17.86 -7.57
CA ILE A 5 -37.73 16.39 -7.64
C ILE A 5 -36.87 15.81 -8.78
N ASN A 6 -36.17 16.66 -9.54
CA ASN A 6 -35.35 16.28 -10.69
C ASN A 6 -33.84 16.09 -10.39
N LYS A 7 -33.40 15.92 -9.14
CA LYS A 7 -32.09 15.32 -8.91
C LYS A 7 -32.11 13.89 -9.46
N LYS A 8 -31.76 13.73 -10.76
CA LYS A 8 -31.35 12.44 -11.31
C LYS A 8 -30.52 11.76 -10.22
N LYS A 9 -30.88 10.54 -9.80
CA LYS A 9 -30.04 9.72 -8.93
C LYS A 9 -28.66 9.71 -9.58
N ALA A 10 -27.72 10.47 -9.04
CA ALA A 10 -26.35 10.42 -9.47
C ALA A 10 -25.92 8.96 -9.35
N GLY A 11 -25.48 8.36 -10.44
CA GLY A 11 -25.00 6.98 -10.43
C GLY A 11 -23.85 6.86 -9.43
N GLN A 12 -23.62 5.68 -8.92
CA GLN A 12 -22.47 5.43 -8.06
C GLN A 12 -21.18 5.87 -8.78
N PRO A 13 -20.31 6.71 -8.19
CA PRO A 13 -19.03 7.10 -8.78
C PRO A 13 -18.19 5.85 -9.15
N LEU A 14 -17.41 5.96 -10.21
CA LEU A 14 -16.51 4.87 -10.60
C LEU A 14 -15.36 4.72 -9.60
N VAL A 15 -14.73 5.85 -9.22
CA VAL A 15 -13.56 5.83 -8.31
C VAL A 15 -13.69 6.90 -7.23
N SER A 16 -13.41 6.51 -5.98
CA SER A 16 -13.12 7.42 -4.89
C SER A 16 -11.61 7.51 -4.70
N PHE A 17 -11.05 8.67 -4.95
CA PHE A 17 -9.64 8.96 -4.69
C PHE A 17 -9.50 9.48 -3.26
N VAL A 18 -8.63 8.86 -2.47
CA VAL A 18 -8.37 9.25 -1.09
C VAL A 18 -6.90 9.65 -0.98
N ILE A 19 -6.68 10.96 -0.82
CA ILE A 19 -5.36 11.59 -0.80
C ILE A 19 -5.01 11.93 0.64
N PHE A 20 -3.88 11.43 1.14
CA PHE A 20 -3.36 11.77 2.46
C PHE A 20 -2.38 12.90 2.39
N PHE A 21 -2.53 13.86 3.27
CA PHE A 21 -1.67 15.02 3.39
C PHE A 21 -1.21 15.20 4.83
N GLU A 22 0.10 15.17 5.01
CA GLU A 22 0.79 15.56 6.23
C GLU A 22 1.56 16.84 5.91
N ASP A 23 1.30 17.92 6.58
CA ASP A 23 1.70 19.34 6.46
C ASP A 23 3.10 19.67 5.88
N ASP A 24 3.40 19.22 4.65
CA ASP A 24 4.76 19.28 4.13
C ASP A 24 4.95 20.13 2.88
N ASP A 25 4.00 20.14 1.95
CA ASP A 25 4.20 20.81 0.67
C ASP A 25 2.88 20.99 -0.09
N ALA A 26 2.33 22.19 0.02
CA ALA A 26 1.12 22.59 -0.68
C ALA A 26 1.22 22.37 -2.21
N GLY A 27 2.41 22.62 -2.77
CA GLY A 27 2.64 22.44 -4.20
C GLY A 27 2.56 20.98 -4.65
N LYS A 28 2.93 20.04 -3.79
CA LYS A 28 2.76 18.60 -4.07
C LYS A 28 1.29 18.22 -4.01
N LEU A 29 0.56 18.67 -2.98
CA LEU A 29 -0.87 18.40 -2.86
C LEU A 29 -1.62 18.88 -4.11
N GLN A 30 -1.39 20.12 -4.57
CA GLN A 30 -2.01 20.66 -5.76
C GLN A 30 -1.72 19.79 -7.00
N LYS A 31 -0.45 19.40 -7.21
CA LYS A 31 -0.06 18.52 -8.33
C LYS A 31 -0.75 17.16 -8.26
N CYS A 32 -0.87 16.58 -7.07
CA CYS A 32 -1.59 15.31 -6.87
C CYS A 32 -3.05 15.47 -7.28
N VAL A 33 -3.74 16.46 -6.73
CA VAL A 33 -5.16 16.75 -7.06
C VAL A 33 -5.33 17.02 -8.56
N ASP A 34 -4.51 17.88 -9.14
CA ASP A 34 -4.57 18.18 -10.59
C ASP A 34 -4.39 16.93 -11.44
N SER A 35 -3.54 15.98 -11.02
CA SER A 35 -3.35 14.74 -11.76
C SER A 35 -4.60 13.87 -11.76
N VAL A 36 -5.37 13.88 -10.67
CA VAL A 36 -6.66 13.19 -10.55
C VAL A 36 -7.75 13.90 -11.37
N LEU A 37 -7.82 15.22 -11.28
CA LEU A 37 -8.86 15.99 -11.96
C LEU A 37 -8.71 16.00 -13.48
N ARG A 38 -7.50 15.80 -14.00
CA ARG A 38 -7.22 15.67 -15.44
C ARG A 38 -7.52 14.30 -16.03
N LEU A 39 -7.87 13.29 -15.21
CA LEU A 39 -8.27 11.98 -15.72
C LEU A 39 -9.56 12.05 -16.56
N SER A 40 -9.70 11.12 -17.50
CA SER A 40 -10.90 10.98 -18.34
C SER A 40 -12.10 10.44 -17.54
N LEU A 41 -12.49 11.19 -16.51
CA LEU A 41 -13.64 10.95 -15.64
C LEU A 41 -14.52 12.21 -15.59
N ARG A 42 -15.82 12.04 -15.76
CA ARG A 42 -16.78 13.11 -15.49
C ARG A 42 -16.83 13.38 -13.98
N GLN A 43 -17.32 14.54 -13.59
CA GLN A 43 -17.40 14.92 -12.18
C GLN A 43 -18.24 13.91 -11.37
N GLU A 44 -19.32 13.40 -11.91
CA GLU A 44 -20.16 12.39 -11.26
C GLU A 44 -19.56 10.97 -11.23
N GLU A 45 -18.47 10.72 -11.98
CA GLU A 45 -17.76 9.44 -11.99
C GLU A 45 -16.63 9.38 -10.97
N ARG A 46 -16.31 10.49 -10.31
CA ARG A 46 -15.24 10.56 -9.30
C ARG A 46 -15.66 11.22 -8.01
N GLU A 47 -15.03 10.81 -6.95
CA GLU A 47 -14.97 11.50 -5.66
C GLU A 47 -13.52 11.74 -5.33
N VAL A 48 -13.17 12.91 -4.80
CA VAL A 48 -11.80 13.24 -4.38
C VAL A 48 -11.86 13.72 -2.93
N PHE A 49 -11.25 12.95 -2.04
CA PHE A 49 -11.12 13.27 -0.64
C PHE A 49 -9.66 13.62 -0.33
N VAL A 50 -9.42 14.80 0.23
CA VAL A 50 -8.12 15.19 0.79
C VAL A 50 -8.23 15.14 2.31
N ILE A 51 -7.46 14.26 2.93
CA ILE A 51 -7.47 14.08 4.38
C ILE A 51 -6.15 14.57 4.95
N GLY A 52 -6.23 15.70 5.66
CA GLY A 52 -5.10 16.27 6.38
C GLY A 52 -5.01 15.70 7.79
N ASP A 53 -3.85 15.13 8.13
CA ASP A 53 -3.56 14.59 9.46
C ASP A 53 -2.65 15.56 10.23
N GLY A 54 -3.21 16.20 11.26
CA GLY A 54 -2.48 17.15 12.09
C GLY A 54 -2.06 18.45 11.39
N THR A 55 -2.62 18.75 10.21
CA THR A 55 -2.27 19.93 9.42
C THR A 55 -2.65 21.25 10.12
N ARG A 56 -1.77 22.23 10.07
CA ARG A 56 -1.96 23.57 10.70
C ARG A 56 -2.74 24.51 9.79
N GLU A 57 -2.40 24.53 8.49
CA GLU A 57 -3.03 25.39 7.51
C GLU A 57 -4.42 24.89 7.07
N PRO A 58 -5.36 25.78 6.74
CA PRO A 58 -6.60 25.38 6.10
C PRO A 58 -6.31 24.78 4.71
N LEU A 59 -6.48 23.47 4.57
CA LEU A 59 -6.19 22.71 3.33
C LEU A 59 -6.89 23.28 2.09
N VAL A 60 -8.08 23.87 2.27
CA VAL A 60 -8.82 24.52 1.17
C VAL A 60 -8.00 25.63 0.52
N LEU A 61 -7.21 26.40 1.30
CA LEU A 61 -6.37 27.46 0.76
C LEU A 61 -5.17 26.95 -0.06
N LEU A 62 -4.89 25.64 0.03
CA LEU A 62 -3.82 24.99 -0.74
C LEU A 62 -4.31 24.46 -2.10
N LEU A 63 -5.62 24.53 -2.37
CA LEU A 63 -6.27 23.97 -3.55
C LEU A 63 -6.76 25.12 -4.46
N ASN A 64 -5.86 25.72 -5.23
CA ASN A 64 -6.16 26.82 -6.11
C ASN A 64 -7.11 26.40 -7.25
N GLY A 65 -8.40 26.79 -7.18
CA GLY A 65 -9.39 26.58 -8.24
C GLY A 65 -9.95 25.15 -8.33
N SER A 66 -9.68 24.29 -7.33
CA SER A 66 -10.19 22.90 -7.28
C SER A 66 -11.12 22.66 -6.10
N GLU A 67 -11.49 23.70 -5.37
CA GLU A 67 -12.20 23.61 -4.09
C GLU A 67 -13.58 22.97 -4.22
N ASP A 68 -14.28 23.22 -5.33
CA ASP A 68 -15.61 22.69 -5.58
C ASP A 68 -15.63 21.22 -6.04
N GLU A 69 -14.46 20.67 -6.40
CA GLU A 69 -14.32 19.29 -6.88
C GLU A 69 -13.74 18.33 -5.83
N VAL A 70 -13.33 18.85 -4.66
CA VAL A 70 -12.59 18.12 -3.64
C VAL A 70 -13.25 18.27 -2.28
N VAL A 71 -13.46 17.15 -1.60
CA VAL A 71 -13.91 17.16 -0.20
C VAL A 71 -12.69 17.16 0.71
N VAL A 72 -12.52 18.25 1.44
CA VAL A 72 -11.38 18.41 2.36
C VAL A 72 -11.81 18.05 3.78
N VAL A 73 -11.06 17.15 4.41
CA VAL A 73 -11.29 16.71 5.78
C VAL A 73 -10.03 16.86 6.61
N ARG A 74 -10.16 17.43 7.79
CA ARG A 74 -9.06 17.51 8.77
C ARG A 74 -9.34 16.56 9.92
N GLN A 75 -8.32 15.85 10.34
CA GLN A 75 -8.33 15.10 11.59
C GLN A 75 -7.19 15.55 12.50
N PRO A 76 -7.31 15.37 13.84
CA PRO A 76 -6.17 15.50 14.73
C PRO A 76 -5.05 14.54 14.29
N SER A 77 -3.80 14.85 14.63
CA SER A 77 -2.68 13.96 14.30
C SER A 77 -2.91 12.56 14.89
N SER A 78 -3.43 11.67 14.06
CA SER A 78 -3.87 10.31 14.42
C SER A 78 -3.20 9.24 13.58
N GLY A 79 -2.32 9.66 12.69
CA GLY A 79 -1.53 8.81 11.80
C GLY A 79 -2.24 8.40 10.51
N ILE A 80 -1.45 7.99 9.54
CA ILE A 80 -1.89 7.64 8.18
C ILE A 80 -2.98 6.55 8.17
N ASN A 81 -2.88 5.54 9.04
CA ASN A 81 -3.86 4.45 9.12
C ASN A 81 -5.26 4.97 9.52
N SER A 82 -5.32 5.94 10.42
CA SER A 82 -6.58 6.62 10.78
C SER A 82 -7.16 7.38 9.60
N ALA A 83 -6.31 8.10 8.85
CA ALA A 83 -6.73 8.82 7.65
C ALA A 83 -7.23 7.87 6.56
N MET A 84 -6.55 6.73 6.34
CA MET A 84 -7.00 5.67 5.41
C MET A 84 -8.36 5.10 5.82
N ASN A 85 -8.55 4.81 7.11
CA ASN A 85 -9.84 4.34 7.63
C ASN A 85 -10.95 5.37 7.42
N LEU A 86 -10.66 6.65 7.65
CA LEU A 86 -11.63 7.73 7.44
C LEU A 86 -12.02 7.83 5.96
N GLY A 87 -11.04 7.90 5.06
CA GLY A 87 -11.28 7.97 3.62
C GLY A 87 -12.01 6.74 3.09
N MET A 88 -11.67 5.56 3.58
CA MET A 88 -12.37 4.32 3.23
C MET A 88 -13.84 4.33 3.67
N ARG A 89 -14.18 4.90 4.84
CA ARG A 89 -15.57 5.07 5.28
C ARG A 89 -16.34 6.08 4.45
N MET A 90 -15.69 7.17 4.05
CA MET A 90 -16.31 8.23 3.24
C MET A 90 -16.54 7.82 1.78
N ALA A 91 -15.66 7.00 1.24
CA ALA A 91 -15.71 6.55 -0.14
C ALA A 91 -17.03 5.84 -0.47
N THR A 92 -17.73 6.29 -1.53
CA THR A 92 -18.94 5.67 -2.06
C THR A 92 -18.76 5.11 -3.46
N GLY A 93 -17.66 5.42 -4.12
CA GLY A 93 -17.30 4.93 -5.43
C GLY A 93 -17.19 3.41 -5.50
N ARG A 94 -17.35 2.87 -6.70
CA ARG A 94 -17.19 1.44 -6.96
C ARG A 94 -15.79 0.96 -6.61
N TYR A 95 -14.78 1.77 -6.96
CA TYR A 95 -13.38 1.53 -6.64
C TYR A 95 -12.85 2.58 -5.67
N VAL A 96 -11.83 2.20 -4.91
CA VAL A 96 -11.06 3.11 -4.06
C VAL A 96 -9.62 3.11 -4.54
N GLN A 97 -9.04 4.30 -4.65
CA GLN A 97 -7.63 4.54 -4.92
C GLN A 97 -7.04 5.41 -3.81
N PHE A 98 -6.08 4.88 -3.09
CA PHE A 98 -5.30 5.64 -2.13
C PHE A 98 -4.11 6.34 -2.80
N LEU A 99 -3.77 7.54 -2.35
CA LEU A 99 -2.62 8.32 -2.83
C LEU A 99 -1.98 9.07 -1.65
N SER A 100 -0.65 9.18 -1.64
CA SER A 100 0.04 10.23 -0.89
C SER A 100 -0.07 11.54 -1.65
N ALA A 101 -0.12 12.67 -0.97
CA ALA A 101 -0.09 13.98 -1.62
C ALA A 101 1.21 14.24 -2.41
N ALA A 102 2.27 13.45 -2.17
CA ALA A 102 3.48 13.49 -2.96
C ALA A 102 3.39 12.70 -4.28
N ASP A 103 2.39 11.84 -4.44
CA ASP A 103 2.19 11.03 -5.65
C ASP A 103 1.44 11.82 -6.73
N THR A 104 1.58 11.40 -7.98
CA THR A 104 0.72 11.86 -9.08
C THR A 104 0.30 10.67 -9.94
N LEU A 105 -0.90 10.73 -10.51
CA LEU A 105 -1.36 9.74 -11.48
C LEU A 105 -0.87 10.13 -12.87
N LEU A 106 -0.36 9.14 -13.60
CA LEU A 106 0.10 9.30 -14.98
C LEU A 106 -1.08 9.02 -15.91
N LEU A 107 -1.47 10.02 -16.71
CA LEU A 107 -2.72 10.03 -17.45
C LEU A 107 -2.93 8.80 -18.34
N ASP A 108 -1.91 8.42 -19.12
CA ASP A 108 -2.02 7.28 -20.05
C ASP A 108 -2.15 5.96 -19.28
N GLY A 109 -1.25 5.72 -18.30
CA GLY A 109 -1.27 4.47 -17.52
C GLY A 109 -2.51 4.34 -16.64
N TYR A 110 -2.92 5.41 -15.95
CA TYR A 110 -4.13 5.34 -15.13
C TYR A 110 -5.42 5.38 -15.97
N GLY A 111 -5.39 6.05 -17.13
CA GLY A 111 -6.46 6.01 -18.12
C GLY A 111 -6.77 4.58 -18.55
N HIS A 112 -5.72 3.79 -18.85
CA HIS A 112 -5.87 2.36 -19.13
C HIS A 112 -6.51 1.60 -17.94
N CYS A 113 -6.08 1.89 -16.70
CA CYS A 113 -6.73 1.30 -15.52
C CYS A 113 -8.22 1.65 -15.43
N LEU A 114 -8.63 2.87 -15.79
CA LEU A 114 -10.04 3.27 -15.84
C LEU A 114 -10.84 2.48 -16.88
N ASP A 115 -10.25 2.20 -18.03
CA ASP A 115 -10.89 1.37 -19.06
C ASP A 115 -11.05 -0.07 -18.57
N MET A 116 -10.03 -0.64 -17.92
CA MET A 116 -10.15 -1.96 -17.27
C MET A 116 -11.28 -1.96 -16.23
N MET A 117 -11.42 -0.90 -15.40
CA MET A 117 -12.50 -0.78 -14.41
C MET A 117 -13.90 -0.77 -15.07
N ARG A 118 -14.02 -0.14 -16.24
CA ARG A 118 -15.28 -0.03 -16.97
C ARG A 118 -15.68 -1.32 -17.68
N TYR A 119 -14.72 -1.96 -18.35
CA TYR A 119 -14.97 -3.07 -19.28
C TYR A 119 -14.73 -4.44 -18.64
N GLU A 120 -13.54 -4.67 -18.05
CA GLU A 120 -13.17 -5.96 -17.46
C GLU A 120 -13.73 -6.13 -16.05
N LYS A 121 -13.94 -5.02 -15.34
CA LYS A 121 -14.55 -4.98 -13.99
C LYS A 121 -13.84 -5.89 -12.98
N PRO A 122 -12.52 -5.88 -12.89
CA PRO A 122 -11.81 -6.64 -11.87
C PRO A 122 -12.18 -6.15 -10.46
N GLU A 123 -11.79 -6.91 -9.46
CA GLU A 123 -11.94 -6.51 -8.05
C GLU A 123 -10.72 -5.75 -7.56
N ILE A 124 -9.55 -6.11 -8.07
CA ILE A 124 -8.30 -5.37 -7.83
C ILE A 124 -7.58 -5.18 -9.18
N ILE A 125 -7.09 -3.97 -9.43
CA ILE A 125 -6.17 -3.66 -10.52
C ILE A 125 -4.81 -3.35 -9.92
N VAL A 126 -3.81 -4.15 -10.31
CA VAL A 126 -2.43 -3.94 -9.89
C VAL A 126 -1.66 -3.30 -11.04
N PHE A 127 -1.06 -2.14 -10.81
CA PHE A 127 -0.32 -1.38 -11.82
C PHE A 127 1.10 -1.05 -11.34
N GLU A 128 1.95 -0.63 -12.27
CA GLU A 128 3.30 -0.23 -11.93
C GLU A 128 3.36 1.23 -11.46
N SER A 129 4.37 1.51 -10.63
CA SER A 129 4.72 2.86 -10.18
C SER A 129 6.14 3.18 -10.60
N SER A 130 6.39 4.42 -11.00
CA SER A 130 7.71 4.91 -11.37
C SER A 130 8.15 6.06 -10.46
N ARG A 131 9.45 6.32 -10.39
CA ARG A 131 10.05 7.56 -9.88
C ARG A 131 10.46 8.51 -11.01
N ASP A 132 10.21 8.12 -12.24
CA ASP A 132 10.36 8.94 -13.44
C ASP A 132 8.95 9.31 -13.93
N GLU A 133 8.67 10.60 -14.14
CA GLU A 133 7.40 11.10 -14.66
C GLU A 133 7.20 10.78 -16.15
N LYS A 134 8.22 10.20 -16.82
CA LYS A 134 8.09 9.79 -18.21
C LYS A 134 7.02 8.73 -18.37
N GLN A 135 6.05 9.04 -19.18
CA GLN A 135 4.97 8.12 -19.49
C GLN A 135 5.48 7.00 -20.39
N ARG A 136 5.03 5.78 -20.13
CA ARG A 136 5.21 4.64 -21.03
C ARG A 136 3.88 4.37 -21.71
N THR A 137 3.89 4.35 -23.03
CA THR A 137 2.71 4.09 -23.87
C THR A 137 2.55 2.63 -24.25
N SER A 138 3.53 1.78 -23.91
CA SER A 138 3.48 0.33 -24.14
C SER A 138 3.32 -0.38 -22.81
N TYR A 139 2.24 -1.14 -22.68
CA TYR A 139 1.94 -1.97 -21.53
C TYR A 139 1.24 -3.25 -21.94
N GLU A 140 1.34 -4.25 -21.09
CA GLU A 140 0.73 -5.56 -21.26
C GLU A 140 -0.13 -5.86 -20.02
N ASP A 141 -1.29 -6.44 -20.27
CA ASP A 141 -2.18 -6.92 -19.24
C ASP A 141 -1.91 -8.39 -18.97
N GLY A 142 -1.83 -8.72 -17.70
CA GLY A 142 -1.73 -10.11 -17.28
C GLY A 142 -3.09 -10.82 -17.33
N LYS A 143 -3.09 -12.09 -16.96
CA LYS A 143 -4.30 -12.87 -16.83
C LYS A 143 -5.08 -12.45 -15.58
N MET A 144 -6.40 -12.37 -15.70
CA MET A 144 -7.27 -12.22 -14.53
C MET A 144 -7.28 -13.52 -13.73
N GLU A 145 -6.96 -13.44 -12.46
CA GLU A 145 -6.85 -14.58 -11.53
C GLU A 145 -7.34 -14.21 -10.12
N SER A 146 -7.52 -15.19 -9.24
CA SER A 146 -7.85 -14.88 -7.84
C SER A 146 -6.67 -14.21 -7.14
N GLY A 147 -6.95 -13.46 -6.06
CA GLY A 147 -5.89 -12.82 -5.30
C GLY A 147 -4.97 -13.83 -4.61
N THR A 148 -5.49 -14.99 -4.22
CA THR A 148 -4.70 -16.11 -3.71
C THR A 148 -3.71 -16.61 -4.77
N GLU A 149 -4.17 -16.86 -5.99
CA GLU A 149 -3.32 -17.30 -7.09
C GLU A 149 -2.27 -16.23 -7.45
N PHE A 150 -2.71 -14.97 -7.52
CA PHE A 150 -1.81 -13.85 -7.75
C PHE A 150 -0.70 -13.78 -6.69
N MET A 151 -1.03 -13.89 -5.40
CA MET A 151 -0.07 -13.88 -4.30
C MET A 151 0.89 -15.07 -4.33
N ARG A 152 0.44 -16.23 -4.80
CA ARG A 152 1.31 -17.42 -4.93
C ARG A 152 2.41 -17.24 -5.97
N HIS A 153 2.18 -16.43 -6.99
CA HIS A 153 3.11 -16.29 -8.12
C HIS A 153 3.79 -14.93 -8.18
N ASN A 154 3.17 -13.88 -7.65
CA ASN A 154 3.67 -12.51 -7.77
C ASN A 154 4.18 -11.94 -6.44
N THR A 155 5.02 -10.91 -6.54
CA THR A 155 5.42 -10.09 -5.38
C THR A 155 4.53 -8.87 -5.33
N ILE A 156 3.76 -8.73 -4.26
CA ILE A 156 2.84 -7.61 -4.10
C ILE A 156 3.57 -6.42 -3.47
N ASN A 157 3.30 -5.22 -4.00
CA ASN A 157 3.65 -4.00 -3.30
C ASN A 157 2.71 -3.83 -2.09
N PRO A 158 3.22 -3.71 -0.85
CA PRO A 158 2.37 -3.60 0.33
C PRO A 158 1.58 -2.29 0.38
N SER A 159 2.05 -1.25 -0.29
CA SER A 159 1.40 0.06 -0.25
C SER A 159 0.05 0.04 -0.97
N PRO A 160 -1.05 0.39 -0.28
CA PRO A 160 -2.38 0.47 -0.89
C PRO A 160 -2.50 1.48 -2.04
N ALA A 161 -1.52 2.38 -2.18
CA ALA A 161 -1.42 3.28 -3.32
C ALA A 161 -0.92 2.60 -4.61
N GLY A 162 -0.47 1.35 -4.55
CA GLY A 162 0.03 0.58 -5.70
C GLY A 162 -1.03 -0.20 -6.48
N TYR A 163 -2.28 -0.11 -6.09
CA TYR A 163 -3.41 -0.79 -6.73
C TYR A 163 -4.73 -0.05 -6.43
N ALA A 164 -5.71 -0.22 -7.31
CA ALA A 164 -7.08 0.20 -7.07
C ALA A 164 -7.93 -1.04 -6.78
N PHE A 165 -8.93 -0.92 -5.90
CA PHE A 165 -9.73 -2.06 -5.46
C PHE A 165 -11.20 -1.72 -5.31
N ARG A 166 -12.07 -2.71 -5.48
CA ARG A 166 -13.50 -2.55 -5.24
C ARG A 166 -13.80 -2.30 -3.77
N LYS A 167 -14.62 -1.29 -3.52
CA LYS A 167 -15.01 -0.87 -2.17
C LYS A 167 -15.65 -1.99 -1.36
N ASN A 168 -16.45 -2.86 -1.97
CA ASN A 168 -17.13 -3.95 -1.28
C ASN A 168 -16.16 -5.01 -0.67
N LEU A 169 -14.95 -5.15 -1.20
CA LEU A 169 -13.94 -6.04 -0.61
C LEU A 169 -13.54 -5.62 0.81
N THR A 170 -13.69 -4.33 1.13
CA THR A 170 -13.27 -3.78 2.43
C THR A 170 -14.30 -3.95 3.54
N GLU A 171 -15.39 -4.64 3.30
CA GLU A 171 -16.40 -4.89 4.34
C GLU A 171 -15.79 -5.66 5.51
N GLY A 172 -15.93 -5.10 6.71
CA GLY A 172 -15.31 -5.62 7.93
C GLY A 172 -13.80 -5.43 8.05
N MET A 173 -13.17 -4.68 7.13
CA MET A 173 -11.73 -4.42 7.16
C MET A 173 -11.41 -3.01 7.66
N THR A 174 -10.34 -2.90 8.43
CA THR A 174 -9.77 -1.62 8.88
C THR A 174 -8.26 -1.72 8.93
N PHE A 175 -7.59 -0.59 8.78
CA PHE A 175 -6.16 -0.47 9.12
C PHE A 175 -6.03 -0.39 10.64
N ASP A 176 -5.09 -1.14 11.20
CA ASP A 176 -4.78 -1.06 12.63
C ASP A 176 -4.03 0.25 12.92
N THR A 177 -4.65 1.15 13.67
CA THR A 177 -4.08 2.47 13.98
C THR A 177 -2.94 2.42 14.98
N ALA A 178 -2.77 1.31 15.69
CA ALA A 178 -1.68 1.10 16.64
C ALA A 178 -0.42 0.52 15.98
N ASN A 179 -0.54 -0.03 14.76
CA ASN A 179 0.53 -0.72 14.04
C ASN A 179 0.88 0.00 12.74
N GLU A 180 2.09 0.54 12.63
CA GLU A 180 2.55 1.24 11.43
C GLU A 180 2.71 0.34 10.20
N SER A 181 2.79 -0.98 10.38
CA SER A 181 2.88 -1.97 9.28
C SER A 181 1.51 -2.53 8.86
N SER A 182 0.42 -1.90 9.26
CA SER A 182 -0.95 -2.33 9.00
C SER A 182 -1.32 -2.40 7.52
N ASP A 183 -0.67 -1.61 6.67
CA ASP A 183 -0.84 -1.62 5.22
C ASP A 183 -0.47 -2.97 4.58
N GLU A 184 0.56 -3.64 5.08
CA GLU A 184 0.95 -4.98 4.64
C GLU A 184 -0.12 -6.03 4.97
N GLU A 185 -0.62 -6.02 6.21
CA GLU A 185 -1.67 -6.94 6.65
C GLU A 185 -2.98 -6.68 5.90
N PHE A 186 -3.38 -5.42 5.79
CA PHE A 186 -4.55 -5.02 5.00
C PHE A 186 -4.44 -5.51 3.56
N THR A 187 -3.29 -5.33 2.91
CA THR A 187 -3.06 -5.78 1.53
C THR A 187 -3.23 -7.30 1.41
N VAL A 188 -2.63 -8.08 2.29
CA VAL A 188 -2.77 -9.56 2.26
C VAL A 188 -4.23 -9.96 2.40
N LEU A 189 -4.94 -9.41 3.40
CA LEU A 189 -6.35 -9.74 3.64
C LEU A 189 -7.26 -9.31 2.50
N LEU A 190 -6.99 -8.17 1.87
CA LEU A 190 -7.74 -7.68 0.71
C LEU A 190 -7.58 -8.62 -0.49
N PHE A 191 -6.35 -9.05 -0.77
CA PHE A 191 -6.10 -9.96 -1.88
C PHE A 191 -6.71 -11.35 -1.64
N LEU A 192 -6.69 -11.87 -0.41
CA LEU A 192 -7.35 -13.15 -0.09
C LEU A 192 -8.86 -13.12 -0.35
N LYS A 193 -9.51 -11.96 -0.25
CA LYS A 193 -10.93 -11.80 -0.55
C LYS A 193 -11.24 -11.64 -2.04
N ALA A 194 -10.25 -11.33 -2.86
CA ALA A 194 -10.47 -11.00 -4.26
C ALA A 194 -10.46 -12.25 -5.15
N GLU A 195 -11.51 -12.38 -5.97
CA GLU A 195 -11.64 -13.45 -6.97
C GLU A 195 -11.15 -12.99 -8.36
N LYS A 196 -11.00 -11.67 -8.57
CA LYS A 196 -10.67 -11.07 -9.87
C LYS A 196 -9.60 -9.99 -9.71
N VAL A 197 -8.33 -10.41 -9.73
CA VAL A 197 -7.18 -9.53 -9.77
C VAL A 197 -6.67 -9.43 -11.19
N LEU A 198 -6.50 -8.23 -11.70
CA LEU A 198 -5.99 -7.96 -13.04
C LEU A 198 -4.70 -7.13 -12.94
N PRO A 199 -3.53 -7.72 -13.17
CA PRO A 199 -2.27 -6.98 -13.20
C PRO A 199 -2.05 -6.36 -14.57
N THR A 200 -1.43 -5.19 -14.60
CA THR A 200 -0.95 -4.53 -15.82
C THR A 200 0.46 -3.96 -15.61
N THR A 201 1.26 -3.93 -16.66
CA THR A 201 2.56 -3.24 -16.68
C THR A 201 2.42 -1.74 -16.94
N ALA A 202 1.19 -1.23 -17.04
CA ALA A 202 0.95 0.20 -17.16
C ALA A 202 1.53 0.95 -15.96
N VAL A 203 2.39 1.93 -16.22
CA VAL A 203 2.92 2.81 -15.19
C VAL A 203 1.87 3.89 -14.92
N ALA A 204 1.01 3.63 -13.94
CA ALA A 204 -0.15 4.48 -13.64
C ALA A 204 0.12 5.54 -12.56
N ARG A 205 1.21 5.39 -11.79
CA ARG A 205 1.54 6.30 -10.69
C ARG A 205 3.01 6.72 -10.74
N PHE A 206 3.25 8.02 -10.64
CA PHE A 206 4.54 8.55 -10.24
C PHE A 206 4.60 8.56 -8.71
N LYS A 207 5.59 7.89 -8.14
CA LYS A 207 5.85 7.88 -6.70
C LYS A 207 6.75 9.04 -6.33
N GLY A 208 6.19 10.06 -5.74
CA GLY A 208 6.92 11.21 -5.22
C GLY A 208 7.85 10.81 -4.06
N LYS A 209 8.70 11.74 -3.67
CA LYS A 209 9.50 11.58 -2.46
C LYS A 209 8.65 12.02 -1.28
N ASP A 210 8.30 11.05 -0.43
CA ASP A 210 7.79 11.36 0.90
C ASP A 210 8.88 12.10 1.68
N ARG A 211 8.50 12.97 2.58
CA ARG A 211 9.45 13.62 3.48
C ARG A 211 10.15 12.52 4.28
N GLN A 212 11.44 12.37 4.05
CA GLN A 212 12.26 11.75 5.08
C GLN A 212 12.27 12.75 6.23
N THR A 213 11.83 12.35 7.41
CA THR A 213 11.99 13.14 8.62
C THR A 213 13.43 13.66 8.65
N ALA A 214 13.58 14.98 8.56
CA ALA A 214 14.90 15.61 8.56
C ALA A 214 15.55 15.30 9.91
N GLY A 215 16.40 14.26 9.96
CA GLY A 215 17.02 13.79 11.20
C GLY A 215 16.96 12.28 11.42
N GLY A 216 16.15 11.54 10.61
CA GLY A 216 15.91 10.10 10.84
C GLY A 216 15.03 9.84 12.06
N ASP A 217 14.43 8.67 12.12
CA ASP A 217 13.69 8.23 13.30
C ASP A 217 14.67 8.03 14.48
N ASP A 218 14.24 8.37 15.67
CA ASP A 218 15.00 8.04 16.86
C ASP A 218 15.04 6.51 17.07
N LYS A 219 16.00 6.03 17.86
CA LYS A 219 16.18 4.59 18.07
C LYS A 219 14.94 3.91 18.65
N LYS A 220 14.15 4.62 19.47
CA LYS A 220 12.94 4.09 20.09
C LYS A 220 11.84 3.90 19.04
N THR A 221 11.66 4.86 18.16
CA THR A 221 10.72 4.80 17.02
C THR A 221 11.10 3.66 16.06
N VAL A 222 12.39 3.53 15.72
CA VAL A 222 12.87 2.43 14.88
C VAL A 222 12.57 1.06 15.51
N ILE A 223 12.83 0.90 16.82
CA ILE A 223 12.56 -0.36 17.52
C ILE A 223 11.06 -0.64 17.48
N LYS A 224 10.21 0.36 17.76
CA LYS A 224 8.74 0.21 17.70
C LYS A 224 8.28 -0.27 16.33
N LYS A 225 8.75 0.37 15.25
CA LYS A 225 8.42 -0.04 13.86
C LYS A 225 8.80 -1.50 13.58
N LEU A 226 9.97 -1.92 14.05
CA LEU A 226 10.41 -3.31 13.90
C LEU A 226 9.57 -4.27 14.75
N ASP A 227 9.17 -3.89 15.97
CA ASP A 227 8.30 -4.69 16.81
C ASP A 227 6.89 -4.83 16.20
N ASP A 228 6.33 -3.75 15.67
CA ASP A 228 5.06 -3.74 14.94
C ASP A 228 5.11 -4.66 13.71
N GLN A 229 6.19 -4.57 12.93
CA GLN A 229 6.39 -5.44 11.76
C GLN A 229 6.52 -6.91 12.15
N TYR A 230 7.28 -7.22 13.21
CA TYR A 230 7.40 -8.59 13.72
C TYR A 230 6.05 -9.13 14.20
N ALA A 231 5.29 -8.35 14.97
CA ALA A 231 3.98 -8.75 15.45
C ALA A 231 3.00 -9.05 14.30
N MET A 232 2.99 -8.21 13.25
CA MET A 232 2.18 -8.43 12.06
C MET A 232 2.59 -9.71 11.32
N ILE A 233 3.90 -9.96 11.13
CA ILE A 233 4.39 -11.19 10.50
C ILE A 233 3.92 -12.43 11.29
N CYS A 234 3.99 -12.39 12.63
CA CYS A 234 3.50 -13.47 13.47
C CYS A 234 2.00 -13.69 13.33
N ARG A 235 1.18 -12.64 13.31
CA ARG A 235 -0.28 -12.76 13.10
C ARG A 235 -0.61 -13.44 11.78
N LEU A 236 0.01 -13.00 10.69
CA LEU A 236 -0.19 -13.61 9.37
C LEU A 236 0.29 -15.07 9.32
N HIS A 237 1.42 -15.37 9.98
CA HIS A 237 1.92 -16.73 10.08
C HIS A 237 0.94 -17.63 10.82
N ASP A 238 0.46 -17.18 12.00
CA ASP A 238 -0.49 -17.96 12.81
C ASP A 238 -1.83 -18.14 12.07
N MET A 239 -2.31 -17.11 11.36
CA MET A 239 -3.52 -17.16 10.54
C MET A 239 -3.41 -18.22 9.42
N ALA A 240 -2.25 -18.38 8.81
CA ALA A 240 -2.03 -19.29 7.70
C ALA A 240 -2.41 -20.74 8.04
N TYR A 241 -2.21 -21.17 9.29
CA TYR A 241 -2.54 -22.53 9.71
C TYR A 241 -4.04 -22.85 9.70
N ALA A 242 -4.89 -21.85 9.84
CA ALA A 242 -6.34 -22.02 9.81
C ALA A 242 -6.96 -21.89 8.40
N MET A 243 -6.14 -21.57 7.40
CA MET A 243 -6.60 -21.29 6.03
C MET A 243 -6.60 -22.55 5.15
N PRO A 244 -7.44 -22.59 4.10
CA PRO A 244 -7.34 -23.57 3.02
C PRO A 244 -5.93 -23.65 2.43
N VAL A 245 -5.57 -24.77 1.81
CA VAL A 245 -4.20 -25.06 1.37
C VAL A 245 -3.64 -23.96 0.45
N ASP A 246 -4.43 -23.48 -0.51
CA ASP A 246 -3.97 -22.50 -1.49
C ASP A 246 -3.75 -21.12 -0.85
N ASP A 247 -4.67 -20.69 0.00
CA ASP A 247 -4.54 -19.43 0.78
C ASP A 247 -3.36 -19.50 1.73
N ARG A 248 -3.18 -20.63 2.40
CA ARG A 248 -2.02 -20.87 3.27
C ARG A 248 -0.71 -20.71 2.50
N LEU A 249 -0.59 -21.33 1.32
CA LEU A 249 0.62 -21.24 0.50
C LEU A 249 0.88 -19.79 0.03
N ALA A 250 -0.16 -19.04 -0.28
CA ALA A 250 -0.07 -17.62 -0.62
C ALA A 250 0.46 -16.79 0.56
N ILE A 251 -0.12 -16.99 1.75
CA ILE A 251 0.29 -16.30 2.98
C ILE A 251 1.72 -16.69 3.37
N GLU A 252 2.07 -17.99 3.37
CA GLU A 252 3.42 -18.47 3.70
C GLU A 252 4.49 -17.84 2.79
N ARG A 253 4.20 -17.70 1.48
CA ARG A 253 5.10 -16.98 0.57
C ARG A 253 5.29 -15.53 1.00
N ARG A 254 4.19 -14.84 1.33
CA ARG A 254 4.24 -13.46 1.74
C ARG A 254 4.98 -13.29 3.07
N VAL A 255 4.66 -14.11 4.07
CA VAL A 255 5.34 -14.16 5.37
C VAL A 255 6.85 -14.34 5.19
N ALA A 256 7.28 -15.28 4.34
CA ALA A 256 8.70 -15.49 4.08
C ALA A 256 9.40 -14.26 3.46
N GLN A 257 8.73 -13.56 2.53
CA GLN A 257 9.25 -12.34 1.94
C GLN A 257 9.32 -11.19 2.96
N MET A 258 8.30 -11.05 3.81
CA MET A 258 8.27 -10.05 4.89
C MET A 258 9.32 -10.34 5.96
N THR A 259 9.52 -11.60 6.35
CA THR A 259 10.59 -12.00 7.28
C THR A 259 11.96 -11.65 6.72
N MET A 260 12.21 -11.88 5.42
CA MET A 260 13.44 -11.42 4.77
C MET A 260 13.59 -9.91 4.86
N SER A 261 12.53 -9.14 4.57
CA SER A 261 12.56 -7.67 4.60
C SER A 261 12.78 -7.15 6.02
N TYR A 262 12.17 -7.80 7.02
CA TYR A 262 12.37 -7.52 8.43
C TYR A 262 13.83 -7.71 8.86
N ILE A 263 14.46 -8.85 8.51
CA ILE A 263 15.88 -9.09 8.84
C ILE A 263 16.77 -8.02 8.19
N LEU A 264 16.50 -7.63 6.95
CA LEU A 264 17.22 -6.55 6.27
C LEU A 264 17.03 -5.19 6.95
N ALA A 265 15.82 -4.89 7.44
CA ALA A 265 15.53 -3.66 8.18
C ALA A 265 16.28 -3.65 9.52
N VAL A 266 16.28 -4.76 10.27
CA VAL A 266 17.05 -4.90 11.52
C VAL A 266 18.54 -4.61 11.30
N VAL A 267 19.13 -5.17 10.24
CA VAL A 267 20.54 -4.93 9.89
C VAL A 267 20.82 -3.48 9.55
N LYS A 268 19.96 -2.89 8.69
CA LYS A 268 20.15 -1.54 8.17
C LYS A 268 19.96 -0.47 9.25
N ASP A 269 18.91 -0.62 10.05
CA ASP A 269 18.40 0.47 10.89
C ASP A 269 18.96 0.39 12.32
N LEU A 270 19.21 -0.81 12.86
CA LEU A 270 19.79 -0.96 14.20
C LEU A 270 21.31 -1.06 14.18
N ARG A 271 21.92 -1.54 13.11
CA ARG A 271 23.38 -1.72 12.95
C ARG A 271 24.06 -2.33 14.19
N SER A 272 23.46 -3.38 14.75
CA SER A 272 23.87 -4.01 16.00
C SER A 272 23.80 -5.53 15.91
N ALA A 273 24.97 -6.18 16.02
CA ALA A 273 25.08 -7.64 16.03
C ALA A 273 24.28 -8.28 17.16
N LYS A 274 24.26 -7.66 18.34
CA LYS A 274 23.49 -8.12 19.50
C LYS A 274 22.00 -8.12 19.19
N GLN A 275 21.47 -7.01 18.66
CA GLN A 275 20.05 -6.89 18.31
C GLN A 275 19.67 -7.89 17.22
N LEU A 276 20.48 -8.04 16.18
CA LEU A 276 20.21 -9.01 15.12
C LEU A 276 20.16 -10.44 15.67
N ARG A 277 21.09 -10.84 16.54
CA ARG A 277 21.06 -12.19 17.19
C ARG A 277 19.77 -12.39 17.98
N THR A 278 19.37 -11.41 18.79
CA THR A 278 18.11 -11.48 19.56
C THR A 278 16.89 -11.66 18.64
N ARG A 279 16.82 -10.87 17.56
CA ARG A 279 15.68 -10.94 16.61
C ARG A 279 15.67 -12.26 15.82
N ILE A 280 16.82 -12.80 15.46
CA ILE A 280 16.89 -14.12 14.81
C ILE A 280 16.39 -15.23 15.74
N VAL A 281 16.76 -15.22 17.02
CA VAL A 281 16.25 -16.19 18.00
C VAL A 281 14.73 -16.10 18.11
N GLN A 282 14.16 -14.90 18.18
CA GLN A 282 12.69 -14.71 18.19
C GLN A 282 12.01 -15.30 16.95
N LEU A 283 12.63 -15.13 15.77
CA LEU A 283 12.14 -15.71 14.53
C LEU A 283 12.25 -17.25 14.52
N GLU A 284 13.33 -17.82 15.08
CA GLU A 284 13.53 -19.26 15.23
C GLU A 284 12.48 -19.88 16.15
N GLU A 285 12.19 -19.26 17.29
CA GLU A 285 11.16 -19.69 18.23
C GLU A 285 9.75 -19.71 17.63
N LYS A 286 9.49 -18.80 16.68
CA LYS A 286 8.21 -18.73 15.94
C LYS A 286 8.18 -19.61 14.67
N GLY A 287 9.26 -20.31 14.35
CA GLY A 287 9.35 -21.11 13.11
C GLY A 287 9.45 -20.28 11.82
N LEU A 288 9.74 -18.97 11.94
CA LEU A 288 9.89 -18.05 10.82
C LEU A 288 11.33 -18.05 10.25
N PHE A 289 12.26 -18.60 10.98
CA PHE A 289 13.65 -18.80 10.58
C PHE A 289 14.10 -20.23 10.93
N PRO A 290 14.89 -20.93 10.07
CA PRO A 290 15.45 -20.46 8.79
C PRO A 290 14.38 -20.23 7.71
N LEU A 291 14.64 -19.25 6.82
CA LEU A 291 13.72 -18.96 5.72
C LEU A 291 13.49 -20.20 4.84
N PRO A 292 12.27 -20.44 4.35
CA PRO A 292 11.93 -21.55 3.48
C PRO A 292 12.84 -21.64 2.24
N ASP A 293 13.20 -22.86 1.84
CA ASP A 293 14.00 -23.09 0.63
C ASP A 293 13.12 -23.08 -0.62
N LYS A 294 12.63 -21.90 -0.97
CA LYS A 294 11.75 -21.66 -2.11
C LYS A 294 12.37 -20.58 -3.01
N ARG A 295 12.01 -20.61 -4.30
CA ARG A 295 12.48 -19.63 -5.29
C ARG A 295 11.37 -18.60 -5.58
N TYR A 296 11.05 -17.76 -4.60
CA TYR A 296 9.97 -16.78 -4.76
C TYR A 296 10.33 -15.64 -5.73
N ASN A 297 11.53 -15.09 -5.60
CA ASN A 297 12.13 -14.15 -6.56
C ASN A 297 13.67 -14.15 -6.42
N LYS A 298 14.39 -13.47 -7.31
CA LYS A 298 15.86 -13.44 -7.31
C LYS A 298 16.43 -12.93 -5.99
N LYS A 299 15.88 -11.82 -5.47
CA LYS A 299 16.34 -11.20 -4.21
C LYS A 299 16.19 -12.17 -3.03
N TYR A 300 15.00 -12.77 -2.88
CA TYR A 300 14.73 -13.74 -1.83
C TYR A 300 15.64 -14.97 -1.93
N THR A 301 15.79 -15.53 -3.14
CA THR A 301 16.59 -16.73 -3.38
C THR A 301 18.07 -16.52 -3.03
N ILE A 302 18.63 -15.37 -3.37
CA ILE A 302 20.01 -15.02 -2.99
C ILE A 302 20.11 -14.86 -1.49
N PHE A 303 19.24 -14.05 -0.88
CA PHE A 303 19.26 -13.76 0.54
C PHE A 303 19.09 -15.02 1.40
N SER A 304 18.09 -15.87 1.11
CA SER A 304 17.84 -17.10 1.88
C SER A 304 19.03 -18.05 1.86
N LYS A 305 19.75 -18.15 0.73
CA LYS A 305 20.98 -18.96 0.64
C LYS A 305 22.14 -18.38 1.43
N LEU A 306 22.29 -17.05 1.42
CA LEU A 306 23.37 -16.37 2.16
C LEU A 306 23.17 -16.52 3.68
N VAL A 307 21.95 -16.26 4.16
CA VAL A 307 21.66 -16.28 5.61
C VAL A 307 21.68 -17.69 6.20
N LYS A 308 21.42 -18.73 5.41
CA LYS A 308 21.56 -20.14 5.82
C LYS A 308 23.01 -20.52 6.14
N ARG A 309 23.99 -19.89 5.51
CA ARG A 309 25.41 -20.18 5.75
C ARG A 309 25.85 -19.48 7.03
N LYS A 310 26.11 -20.26 8.10
CA LYS A 310 26.56 -19.74 9.39
C LYS A 310 27.77 -18.80 9.26
N LEU A 311 28.76 -19.17 8.42
CA LEU A 311 29.94 -18.35 8.16
C LEU A 311 29.58 -16.96 7.55
N VAL A 312 28.66 -16.90 6.64
CA VAL A 312 28.24 -15.61 6.03
C VAL A 312 27.48 -14.76 7.03
N ARG A 313 26.63 -15.38 7.84
CA ARG A 313 25.90 -14.71 8.94
C ARG A 313 26.90 -14.18 9.98
N ASP A 314 27.87 -14.98 10.39
CA ASP A 314 28.88 -14.60 11.37
C ASP A 314 29.82 -13.49 10.83
N LEU A 315 30.15 -13.51 9.52
CA LEU A 315 30.90 -12.45 8.87
C LEU A 315 30.10 -11.13 8.80
N ALA A 316 28.82 -11.20 8.43
CA ALA A 316 27.93 -10.03 8.42
C ALA A 316 27.77 -9.44 9.84
N LEU A 317 27.71 -10.28 10.87
CA LEU A 317 27.67 -9.84 12.27
C LEU A 317 28.93 -9.11 12.68
N LYS A 318 30.13 -9.62 12.26
CA LYS A 318 31.42 -8.96 12.52
C LYS A 318 31.56 -7.59 11.82
N LEU A 319 30.91 -7.41 10.67
CA LEU A 319 30.93 -6.13 9.97
C LEU A 319 29.98 -5.09 10.62
N LEU A 320 29.13 -5.53 11.55
CA LEU A 320 28.22 -4.66 12.31
C LEU A 320 28.76 -4.32 13.72
N GLU A 321 29.80 -5.03 14.17
CA GLU A 321 30.57 -4.74 15.39
C GLU A 321 31.68 -3.73 15.09
#